data_dc5ae5177e5a897f4d06fdc05c32f5b1
#
_entry.id   dc5ae5177e5a897f4d06fdc05c32f5b1
#
_cell.length_a   1.000
_cell.length_b   1.000
_cell.length_c   1.000
_cell.angle_alpha   90.00
_cell.angle_beta   90.00
_cell.angle_gamma   90.00
#
_symmetry.space_group_name_H-M   'P 1'
#
loop_
_entity.id
_entity.type
_entity.pdbx_description
1 polymer ?
#
loop_
_entity_poly.entity_id
_entity_poly.type
_entity_poly.pdbx_seq_one_letter_code
_entity_poly.pdbx_strand_id
1 'polypeptide(L)'
;DKMMHEVPEWEALREASSQIKRHTLSHLAHYLEEFERNATANGIVVHWAADADEMNRTVWELISAHGGKNLIKSKSMLSEECGLTPYLLQRGVDAVESDLGERIMQLLHEPPSHIVLPAIAVRREEVGALFEKVWHTEPGNSDPTYLTHQARIHLRSKFLGADIAMTGVNFAVAEAGAFAVCTNEGNADLGTSFPDLHIAIMGLEKVIPDYRTLAVFTRLLARSCLLYTSDAAD
;
A
#
# COMPACT_ATOMS: atom_id res chain seq x y z
N ASP A 1 -23.58 1.08 11.50
CA ASP A 1 -24.68 2.06 11.34
C ASP A 1 -24.49 3.34 12.15
N LYS A 2 -23.98 3.30 13.42
CA LYS A 2 -23.80 4.49 14.25
C LYS A 2 -22.85 5.52 13.60
N MET A 3 -21.74 5.07 13.06
CA MET A 3 -20.70 5.92 12.43
C MET A 3 -21.18 6.58 11.13
N MET A 4 -22.10 5.96 10.41
CA MET A 4 -22.70 6.56 9.22
C MET A 4 -23.68 7.70 9.58
N HIS A 5 -24.37 7.58 10.73
CA HIS A 5 -25.27 8.63 11.22
C HIS A 5 -24.54 9.86 11.75
N GLU A 6 -23.25 9.76 12.07
CA GLU A 6 -22.41 10.88 12.47
C GLU A 6 -22.02 11.80 11.30
N VAL A 7 -22.24 11.37 10.05
CA VAL A 7 -22.04 12.17 8.84
C VAL A 7 -23.38 12.39 8.17
N PRO A 8 -24.05 13.51 8.42
CA PRO A 8 -25.39 13.78 7.87
C PRO A 8 -25.47 13.68 6.34
N GLU A 9 -24.37 14.02 5.66
CA GLU A 9 -24.25 13.98 4.20
C GLU A 9 -23.73 12.64 3.63
N TRP A 10 -23.73 11.55 4.40
CA TRP A 10 -23.14 10.25 4.01
C TRP A 10 -23.65 9.75 2.64
N GLU A 11 -24.98 9.70 2.45
CA GLU A 11 -25.55 9.23 1.20
C GLU A 11 -25.26 10.18 0.03
N ALA A 12 -25.21 11.48 0.27
CA ALA A 12 -24.85 12.47 -0.74
C ALA A 12 -23.38 12.30 -1.16
N LEU A 13 -22.46 12.04 -0.22
CA LEU A 13 -21.06 11.76 -0.53
C LEU A 13 -20.89 10.45 -1.32
N ARG A 14 -21.63 9.39 -0.96
CA ARG A 14 -21.60 8.11 -1.70
C ARG A 14 -22.09 8.29 -3.14
N GLU A 15 -23.19 9.00 -3.33
CA GLU A 15 -23.71 9.29 -4.68
C GLU A 15 -22.71 10.16 -5.47
N ALA A 16 -22.17 11.20 -4.86
CA ALA A 16 -21.15 12.04 -5.49
C ALA A 16 -19.93 11.21 -5.91
N SER A 17 -19.43 10.33 -5.03
CA SER A 17 -18.29 9.47 -5.35
C SER A 17 -18.58 8.52 -6.51
N SER A 18 -19.79 7.96 -6.56
CA SER A 18 -20.25 7.10 -7.66
C SER A 18 -20.31 7.86 -9.00
N GLN A 19 -20.86 9.07 -8.99
CA GLN A 19 -20.92 9.94 -10.18
C GLN A 19 -19.52 10.32 -10.66
N ILE A 20 -18.62 10.71 -9.75
CA ILE A 20 -17.23 11.01 -10.05
C ILE A 20 -16.55 9.81 -10.72
N LYS A 21 -16.67 8.60 -10.14
CA LYS A 21 -16.06 7.41 -10.75
C LYS A 21 -16.62 7.07 -12.12
N ARG A 22 -17.94 7.15 -12.31
CA ARG A 22 -18.56 6.96 -13.63
C ARG A 22 -18.04 7.97 -14.65
N HIS A 23 -17.99 9.27 -14.27
CA HIS A 23 -17.46 10.32 -15.14
C HIS A 23 -16.00 10.06 -15.49
N THR A 24 -15.15 9.79 -14.49
CA THR A 24 -13.71 9.55 -14.71
C THR A 24 -13.48 8.34 -15.60
N LEU A 25 -14.18 7.23 -15.37
CA LEU A 25 -14.04 6.02 -16.18
C LEU A 25 -14.56 6.20 -17.60
N SER A 26 -15.60 7.01 -17.81
CA SER A 26 -16.07 7.32 -19.17
C SER A 26 -15.13 8.25 -19.95
N HIS A 27 -14.17 8.90 -19.28
CA HIS A 27 -13.15 9.77 -19.86
C HIS A 27 -11.74 9.30 -19.46
N LEU A 28 -11.56 7.99 -19.26
CA LEU A 28 -10.37 7.43 -18.64
C LEU A 28 -9.07 7.84 -19.37
N ALA A 29 -9.05 7.75 -20.68
CA ALA A 29 -7.89 8.11 -21.49
C ALA A 29 -7.48 9.56 -21.26
N HIS A 30 -8.44 10.49 -21.26
CA HIS A 30 -8.19 11.91 -21.00
C HIS A 30 -7.51 12.15 -19.66
N TYR A 31 -8.03 11.56 -18.59
CA TYR A 31 -7.46 11.73 -17.25
C TYR A 31 -6.13 11.03 -17.05
N LEU A 32 -5.89 9.91 -17.72
CA LEU A 32 -4.60 9.23 -17.70
C LEU A 32 -3.53 10.04 -18.45
N GLU A 33 -3.84 10.57 -19.62
CA GLU A 33 -2.94 11.45 -20.39
C GLU A 33 -2.62 12.75 -19.62
N GLU A 34 -3.64 13.33 -18.96
CA GLU A 34 -3.46 14.50 -18.10
C GLU A 34 -2.56 14.19 -16.91
N PHE A 35 -2.81 13.06 -16.22
CA PHE A 35 -1.97 12.61 -15.11
C PHE A 35 -0.53 12.41 -15.56
N GLU A 36 -0.28 11.68 -16.63
CA GLU A 36 1.07 11.41 -17.14
C GLU A 36 1.81 12.71 -17.47
N ARG A 37 1.16 13.62 -18.19
CA ARG A 37 1.74 14.92 -18.54
C ARG A 37 2.14 15.71 -17.30
N ASN A 38 1.23 15.83 -16.32
CA ASN A 38 1.45 16.61 -15.12
C ASN A 38 2.43 15.93 -14.15
N ALA A 39 2.37 14.60 -14.01
CA ALA A 39 3.32 13.82 -13.22
C ALA A 39 4.74 13.92 -13.78
N THR A 40 4.89 13.83 -15.10
CA THR A 40 6.18 14.00 -15.77
C THR A 40 6.74 15.40 -15.57
N ALA A 41 5.90 16.43 -15.62
CA ALA A 41 6.30 17.80 -15.32
C ALA A 41 6.79 17.98 -13.87
N ASN A 42 6.28 17.16 -12.95
CA ASN A 42 6.72 17.10 -11.55
C ASN A 42 7.97 16.21 -11.32
N GLY A 43 8.54 15.62 -12.38
CA GLY A 43 9.72 14.76 -12.29
C GLY A 43 9.42 13.28 -12.02
N ILE A 44 8.17 12.85 -12.09
CA ILE A 44 7.78 11.44 -11.99
C ILE A 44 7.94 10.77 -13.35
N VAL A 45 8.56 9.61 -13.39
CA VAL A 45 8.62 8.78 -14.59
C VAL A 45 7.42 7.82 -14.57
N VAL A 46 6.55 7.95 -15.56
CA VAL A 46 5.35 7.11 -15.68
C VAL A 46 5.65 5.93 -16.62
N HIS A 47 5.33 4.73 -16.16
CA HIS A 47 5.43 3.50 -16.94
C HIS A 47 4.05 2.87 -17.10
N TRP A 48 3.77 2.39 -18.30
CA TRP A 48 2.55 1.68 -18.64
C TRP A 48 2.83 0.18 -18.72
N ALA A 49 1.92 -0.63 -18.22
CA ALA A 49 1.98 -2.08 -18.32
C ALA A 49 0.62 -2.60 -18.79
N ALA A 50 0.61 -3.44 -19.82
CA ALA A 50 -0.59 -4.03 -20.37
C ALA A 50 -1.13 -5.19 -19.51
N ASP A 51 -0.23 -5.85 -18.78
CA ASP A 51 -0.55 -7.01 -17.95
C ASP A 51 0.41 -7.14 -16.75
N ALA A 52 0.18 -8.17 -15.95
CA ALA A 52 0.99 -8.48 -14.76
C ALA A 52 2.45 -8.81 -15.10
N ASP A 53 2.70 -9.52 -16.20
CA ASP A 53 4.05 -9.93 -16.59
C ASP A 53 4.87 -8.71 -17.02
N GLU A 54 4.27 -7.79 -17.76
CA GLU A 54 4.92 -6.55 -18.16
C GLU A 54 5.19 -5.65 -16.96
N MET A 55 4.21 -5.51 -16.04
CA MET A 55 4.40 -4.76 -14.81
C MET A 55 5.57 -5.33 -13.98
N ASN A 56 5.58 -6.63 -13.74
CA ASN A 56 6.62 -7.30 -12.95
C ASN A 56 8.00 -7.11 -13.58
N ARG A 57 8.10 -7.23 -14.91
CA ARG A 57 9.33 -7.02 -15.66
C ARG A 57 9.81 -5.57 -15.55
N THR A 58 8.93 -4.59 -15.76
CA THR A 58 9.26 -3.17 -15.66
C THR A 58 9.76 -2.82 -14.26
N VAL A 59 9.08 -3.28 -13.23
CA VAL A 59 9.51 -3.06 -11.83
C VAL A 59 10.89 -3.65 -11.59
N TRP A 60 11.15 -4.87 -12.03
CA TRP A 60 12.46 -5.50 -11.87
C TRP A 60 13.56 -4.76 -12.65
N GLU A 61 13.29 -4.30 -13.86
CA GLU A 61 14.23 -3.52 -14.67
C GLU A 61 14.60 -2.21 -13.98
N LEU A 62 13.64 -1.50 -13.39
CA LEU A 62 13.89 -0.28 -12.60
C LEU A 62 14.78 -0.57 -11.38
N ILE A 63 14.46 -1.62 -10.63
CA ILE A 63 15.26 -2.05 -9.47
C ILE A 63 16.68 -2.42 -9.90
N SER A 64 16.81 -3.21 -10.95
CA SER A 64 18.09 -3.65 -11.50
C SER A 64 18.95 -2.49 -11.99
N ALA A 65 18.34 -1.53 -12.70
CA ALA A 65 19.02 -0.33 -13.17
C ALA A 65 19.50 0.58 -12.03
N HIS A 66 18.73 0.65 -10.94
CA HIS A 66 19.11 1.37 -9.73
C HIS A 66 20.24 0.66 -8.96
N GLY A 67 20.39 -0.64 -9.11
CA GLY A 67 21.40 -1.44 -8.43
C GLY A 67 21.04 -1.81 -6.99
N GLY A 68 19.81 -1.51 -6.55
CA GLY A 68 19.30 -1.85 -5.22
C GLY A 68 18.89 -3.31 -5.10
N LYS A 69 18.89 -3.83 -3.86
CA LYS A 69 18.48 -5.19 -3.55
C LYS A 69 17.50 -5.28 -2.39
N ASN A 70 17.46 -4.26 -1.54
CA ASN A 70 16.62 -4.23 -0.35
C ASN A 70 15.39 -3.35 -0.62
N LEU A 71 14.25 -3.99 -0.77
CA LEU A 71 12.99 -3.32 -1.05
C LEU A 71 12.09 -3.37 0.17
N ILE A 72 11.64 -2.21 0.64
CA ILE A 72 10.59 -2.09 1.63
C ILE A 72 9.26 -1.79 0.94
N LYS A 73 8.27 -2.64 1.16
CA LYS A 73 6.97 -2.55 0.50
C LYS A 73 5.87 -2.27 1.50
N SER A 74 5.07 -1.25 1.26
CA SER A 74 3.78 -1.09 1.93
C SER A 74 2.69 -1.81 1.15
N LYS A 75 1.61 -2.14 1.83
CA LYS A 75 0.48 -2.90 1.29
C LYS A 75 0.05 -2.45 -0.10
N SER A 76 0.00 -3.41 -1.03
CA SER A 76 -0.51 -3.22 -2.38
C SER A 76 -1.16 -4.50 -2.88
N MET A 77 -2.50 -4.53 -2.90
CA MET A 77 -3.23 -5.70 -3.41
C MET A 77 -2.91 -6.00 -4.87
N LEU A 78 -2.74 -4.95 -5.69
CA LEU A 78 -2.37 -5.12 -7.10
C LEU A 78 -1.04 -5.88 -7.24
N SER A 79 -0.04 -5.57 -6.43
CA SER A 79 1.24 -6.28 -6.48
C SER A 79 1.12 -7.74 -6.03
N GLU A 80 0.20 -8.05 -5.11
CA GLU A 80 -0.10 -9.42 -4.68
C GLU A 80 -0.79 -10.21 -5.80
N GLU A 81 -1.83 -9.63 -6.41
CA GLU A 81 -2.57 -10.23 -7.52
C GLU A 81 -1.67 -10.50 -8.74
N CYS A 82 -0.69 -9.64 -8.98
CA CYS A 82 0.28 -9.80 -10.05
C CYS A 82 1.46 -10.72 -9.69
N GLY A 83 1.54 -11.23 -8.47
CA GLY A 83 2.62 -12.11 -8.02
C GLY A 83 4.00 -11.43 -8.00
N LEU A 84 4.05 -10.12 -7.78
CA LEU A 84 5.29 -9.33 -7.86
C LEU A 84 6.31 -9.75 -6.80
N THR A 85 5.90 -9.93 -5.55
CA THR A 85 6.83 -10.27 -4.45
C THR A 85 7.59 -11.58 -4.74
N PRO A 86 6.94 -12.72 -5.06
CA PRO A 86 7.67 -13.93 -5.43
C PRO A 86 8.52 -13.77 -6.71
N TYR A 87 8.07 -12.98 -7.68
CA TYR A 87 8.83 -12.69 -8.90
C TYR A 87 10.17 -11.97 -8.59
N LEU A 88 10.15 -11.00 -7.66
CA LEU A 88 11.34 -10.25 -7.23
C LEU A 88 12.27 -11.09 -6.35
N LEU A 89 11.73 -11.89 -5.42
CA LEU A 89 12.51 -12.80 -4.57
C LEU A 89 13.31 -13.82 -5.41
N GLN A 90 12.71 -14.40 -6.47
CA GLN A 90 13.40 -15.30 -7.40
C GLN A 90 14.58 -14.63 -8.14
N ARG A 91 14.60 -13.31 -8.21
CA ARG A 91 15.65 -12.51 -8.86
C ARG A 91 16.65 -11.89 -7.87
N GLY A 92 16.57 -12.30 -6.60
CA GLY A 92 17.52 -11.90 -5.56
C GLY A 92 17.25 -10.53 -4.94
N VAL A 93 16.05 -9.99 -5.11
CA VAL A 93 15.59 -8.78 -4.39
C VAL A 93 14.99 -9.20 -3.05
N ASP A 94 15.52 -8.66 -1.94
CA ASP A 94 14.95 -8.85 -0.60
C ASP A 94 13.74 -7.93 -0.42
N ALA A 95 12.57 -8.37 -0.88
CA ALA A 95 11.32 -7.63 -0.78
C ALA A 95 10.65 -7.91 0.58
N VAL A 96 10.57 -6.90 1.43
CA VAL A 96 10.04 -6.99 2.80
C VAL A 96 8.73 -6.24 2.91
N GLU A 97 7.68 -6.93 3.36
CA GLU A 97 6.39 -6.32 3.73
C GLU A 97 6.55 -5.51 5.01
N SER A 98 6.10 -4.26 4.98
CA SER A 98 6.20 -3.33 6.12
C SER A 98 4.96 -3.28 7.00
N ASP A 99 3.81 -3.71 6.49
CA ASP A 99 2.59 -3.93 7.27
C ASP A 99 2.73 -5.20 8.11
N LEU A 100 2.30 -5.14 9.37
CA LEU A 100 2.50 -6.26 10.31
C LEU A 100 1.76 -7.52 9.89
N GLY A 101 0.52 -7.38 9.40
CA GLY A 101 -0.28 -8.52 8.96
C GLY A 101 0.32 -9.21 7.74
N GLU A 102 0.69 -8.46 6.72
CA GLU A 102 1.39 -8.97 5.54
C GLU A 102 2.75 -9.56 5.91
N ARG A 103 3.49 -8.93 6.85
CA ARG A 103 4.77 -9.46 7.30
C ARG A 103 4.65 -10.81 7.98
N ILE A 104 3.63 -11.02 8.81
CA ILE A 104 3.33 -12.31 9.42
C ILE A 104 3.07 -13.36 8.33
N MET A 105 2.21 -13.05 7.36
CA MET A 105 1.91 -13.97 6.26
C MET A 105 3.15 -14.27 5.41
N GLN A 106 3.97 -13.27 5.13
CA GLN A 106 5.24 -13.43 4.42
C GLN A 106 6.21 -14.37 5.19
N LEU A 107 6.31 -14.25 6.50
CA LEU A 107 7.15 -15.12 7.35
C LEU A 107 6.59 -16.55 7.45
N LEU A 108 5.27 -16.73 7.33
CA LEU A 108 4.61 -18.04 7.24
C LEU A 108 4.76 -18.66 5.85
N HIS A 109 5.17 -17.91 4.85
CA HIS A 109 5.16 -18.28 3.43
C HIS A 109 3.76 -18.63 2.91
N GLU A 110 2.75 -17.93 3.41
CA GLU A 110 1.35 -18.11 3.04
C GLU A 110 0.79 -16.83 2.40
N PRO A 111 -0.18 -16.95 1.49
CA PRO A 111 -0.87 -15.79 0.95
C PRO A 111 -1.74 -15.10 2.01
N PRO A 112 -1.99 -13.78 1.87
CA PRO A 112 -2.91 -13.05 2.74
C PRO A 112 -4.30 -13.69 2.74
N SER A 113 -4.86 -13.94 3.93
CA SER A 113 -6.19 -14.56 4.07
C SER A 113 -7.34 -13.57 3.93
N HIS A 114 -7.07 -12.28 4.03
CA HIS A 114 -8.06 -11.20 3.96
C HIS A 114 -7.41 -9.90 3.47
N ILE A 115 -8.16 -9.10 2.69
CA ILE A 115 -7.66 -7.86 2.09
C ILE A 115 -7.23 -6.83 3.15
N VAL A 116 -8.07 -6.62 4.17
CA VAL A 116 -7.83 -5.59 5.20
C VAL A 116 -7.03 -6.14 6.37
N LEU A 117 -7.30 -7.37 6.77
CA LEU A 117 -6.68 -8.04 7.92
C LEU A 117 -5.99 -9.34 7.45
N PRO A 118 -4.82 -9.26 6.80
CA PRO A 118 -4.19 -10.40 6.11
C PRO A 118 -3.95 -11.61 7.02
N ALA A 119 -3.59 -11.39 8.27
CA ALA A 119 -3.30 -12.43 9.26
C ALA A 119 -4.48 -12.74 10.21
N ILE A 120 -5.72 -12.40 9.83
CA ILE A 120 -6.91 -12.57 10.72
C ILE A 120 -7.14 -14.04 11.17
N ALA A 121 -6.71 -15.00 10.38
CA ALA A 121 -6.83 -16.41 10.69
C ALA A 121 -5.71 -16.93 11.61
N VAL A 122 -4.66 -16.15 11.84
CA VAL A 122 -3.50 -16.53 12.65
C VAL A 122 -3.70 -16.09 14.09
N ARG A 123 -3.66 -17.03 15.02
CA ARG A 123 -3.80 -16.72 16.45
C ARG A 123 -2.51 -16.10 16.99
N ARG A 124 -2.62 -15.26 18.02
CA ARG A 124 -1.47 -14.59 18.64
C ARG A 124 -0.41 -15.58 19.17
N GLU A 125 -0.84 -16.75 19.64
CA GLU A 125 0.06 -17.80 20.09
C GLU A 125 0.88 -18.39 18.93
N GLU A 126 0.29 -18.47 17.75
CA GLU A 126 0.97 -18.90 16.53
C GLU A 126 1.95 -17.84 16.04
N VAL A 127 1.58 -16.55 16.16
CA VAL A 127 2.51 -15.44 15.88
C VAL A 127 3.68 -15.44 16.85
N GLY A 128 3.45 -15.69 18.16
CA GLY A 128 4.49 -15.83 19.15
C GLY A 128 5.49 -16.94 18.79
N ALA A 129 4.99 -18.13 18.46
CA ALA A 129 5.80 -19.26 18.04
C ALA A 129 6.57 -18.99 16.73
N LEU A 130 5.96 -18.29 15.79
CA LEU A 130 6.62 -17.84 14.55
C LEU A 130 7.79 -16.91 14.86
N PHE A 131 7.60 -15.88 15.68
CA PHE A 131 8.62 -14.92 16.04
C PHE A 131 9.75 -15.56 16.86
N GLU A 132 9.43 -16.50 17.76
CA GLU A 132 10.44 -17.31 18.45
C GLU A 132 11.31 -18.06 17.43
N LYS A 133 10.70 -18.73 16.47
CA LYS A 133 11.41 -19.49 15.43
C LYS A 133 12.28 -18.63 14.53
N VAL A 134 11.75 -17.47 14.09
CA VAL A 134 12.41 -16.65 13.04
C VAL A 134 13.32 -15.57 13.63
N TRP A 135 12.92 -15.00 14.76
CA TRP A 135 13.61 -13.86 15.38
C TRP A 135 14.23 -14.18 16.73
N HIS A 136 14.12 -15.42 17.22
CA HIS A 136 14.65 -15.88 18.50
C HIS A 136 14.16 -15.04 19.68
N THR A 137 12.86 -14.68 19.65
CA THR A 137 12.21 -13.96 20.72
C THR A 137 11.97 -14.84 21.95
N GLU A 138 11.46 -14.26 23.03
CA GLU A 138 11.18 -14.96 24.28
C GLU A 138 10.23 -16.15 24.06
N PRO A 139 10.62 -17.39 24.45
CA PRO A 139 9.83 -18.58 24.21
C PRO A 139 8.44 -18.50 24.85
N GLY A 140 7.42 -18.85 24.07
CA GLY A 140 6.01 -18.91 24.52
C GLY A 140 5.36 -17.57 24.82
N ASN A 141 6.03 -16.44 24.60
CA ASN A 141 5.45 -15.13 24.81
C ASN A 141 4.51 -14.77 23.65
N SER A 142 3.22 -14.61 23.97
CA SER A 142 2.17 -14.22 23.00
C SER A 142 1.46 -12.91 23.38
N ASP A 143 2.08 -12.10 24.25
CA ASP A 143 1.55 -10.79 24.61
C ASP A 143 1.56 -9.87 23.37
N PRO A 144 0.42 -9.25 22.98
CA PRO A 144 0.35 -8.43 21.76
C PRO A 144 1.30 -7.23 21.78
N THR A 145 1.50 -6.60 22.93
CA THR A 145 2.40 -5.45 23.08
C THR A 145 3.84 -5.88 22.86
N TYR A 146 4.23 -7.01 23.46
CA TYR A 146 5.54 -7.60 23.25
C TYR A 146 5.79 -7.96 21.77
N LEU A 147 4.84 -8.68 21.13
CA LEU A 147 4.96 -9.07 19.73
C LEU A 147 5.08 -7.87 18.78
N THR A 148 4.26 -6.83 19.01
CA THR A 148 4.33 -5.59 18.22
C THR A 148 5.68 -4.89 18.41
N HIS A 149 6.21 -4.87 19.64
CA HIS A 149 7.52 -4.30 19.92
C HIS A 149 8.65 -5.08 19.22
N GLN A 150 8.60 -6.42 19.21
CA GLN A 150 9.56 -7.25 18.49
C GLN A 150 9.51 -7.00 16.98
N ALA A 151 8.31 -6.94 16.41
CA ALA A 151 8.13 -6.61 14.99
C ALA A 151 8.75 -5.23 14.66
N ARG A 152 8.51 -4.23 15.50
CA ARG A 152 9.09 -2.88 15.35
C ARG A 152 10.63 -2.91 15.35
N ILE A 153 11.24 -3.67 16.26
CA ILE A 153 12.71 -3.80 16.33
C ILE A 153 13.25 -4.41 15.02
N HIS A 154 12.66 -5.51 14.57
CA HIS A 154 13.13 -6.22 13.38
C HIS A 154 12.87 -5.46 12.08
N LEU A 155 11.71 -4.81 11.94
CA LEU A 155 11.41 -3.99 10.77
C LEU A 155 12.24 -2.71 10.69
N ARG A 156 12.66 -2.13 11.84
CA ARG A 156 13.46 -0.91 11.85
C ARG A 156 14.73 -1.03 11.00
N SER A 157 15.45 -2.13 11.13
CA SER A 157 16.67 -2.35 10.34
C SER A 157 16.37 -2.47 8.84
N LYS A 158 15.20 -3.04 8.48
CA LYS A 158 14.75 -3.17 7.10
C LYS A 158 14.37 -1.81 6.50
N PHE A 159 13.69 -0.95 7.26
CA PHE A 159 13.41 0.43 6.83
C PHE A 159 14.68 1.23 6.59
N LEU A 160 15.63 1.19 7.54
CA LEU A 160 16.87 1.97 7.47
C LEU A 160 17.85 1.45 6.41
N GLY A 161 17.77 0.18 6.06
CA GLY A 161 18.65 -0.45 5.06
C GLY A 161 17.97 -0.63 3.69
N ALA A 162 16.79 -0.07 3.48
CA ALA A 162 16.10 -0.19 2.20
C ALA A 162 16.73 0.73 1.14
N ASP A 163 16.98 0.17 -0.03
CA ASP A 163 17.46 0.91 -1.21
C ASP A 163 16.26 1.43 -2.02
N ILE A 164 15.13 0.73 -1.92
CA ILE A 164 13.93 0.96 -2.73
C ILE A 164 12.69 0.94 -1.85
N ALA A 165 11.82 1.92 -2.05
CA ALA A 165 10.46 1.93 -1.51
C ALA A 165 9.45 1.50 -2.56
N MET A 166 8.43 0.75 -2.14
CA MET A 166 7.29 0.44 -2.99
C MET A 166 5.99 0.69 -2.25
N THR A 167 5.05 1.35 -2.92
CA THR A 167 3.70 1.59 -2.39
C THR A 167 2.63 1.26 -3.41
N GLY A 168 1.45 0.90 -2.92
CA GLY A 168 0.24 1.03 -3.72
C GLY A 168 -0.20 2.50 -3.79
N VAL A 169 -1.08 2.81 -4.73
CA VAL A 169 -1.72 4.12 -4.86
C VAL A 169 -3.21 3.99 -4.61
N ASN A 170 -3.74 4.81 -3.70
CA ASN A 170 -5.19 4.87 -3.47
C ASN A 170 -5.89 5.78 -4.47
N PHE A 171 -5.30 6.94 -4.77
CA PHE A 171 -5.83 7.91 -5.72
C PHE A 171 -4.71 8.60 -6.48
N ALA A 172 -4.84 8.73 -7.80
CA ALA A 172 -3.96 9.52 -8.65
C ALA A 172 -4.74 10.76 -9.15
N VAL A 173 -4.26 11.95 -8.80
CA VAL A 173 -4.92 13.23 -9.07
C VAL A 173 -4.42 13.78 -10.41
N ALA A 174 -5.26 13.75 -11.45
CA ALA A 174 -4.85 14.08 -12.80
C ALA A 174 -4.39 15.53 -12.95
N GLU A 175 -5.17 16.49 -12.46
CA GLU A 175 -4.83 17.92 -12.57
C GLU A 175 -3.48 18.29 -11.95
N ALA A 176 -3.09 17.56 -10.89
CA ALA A 176 -1.88 17.83 -10.12
C ALA A 176 -0.69 16.97 -10.52
N GLY A 177 -0.89 15.86 -11.25
CA GLY A 177 0.17 14.89 -11.49
C GLY A 177 0.75 14.34 -10.18
N ALA A 178 -0.10 14.12 -9.20
CA ALA A 178 0.26 13.67 -7.86
C ALA A 178 -0.60 12.45 -7.47
N PHE A 179 -0.13 11.68 -6.50
CA PHE A 179 -0.90 10.56 -5.99
C PHE A 179 -0.98 10.56 -4.46
N ALA A 180 -2.03 9.94 -3.94
CA ALA A 180 -2.25 9.77 -2.51
C ALA A 180 -2.11 8.30 -2.12
N VAL A 181 -1.38 8.07 -1.04
CA VAL A 181 -1.27 6.78 -0.33
C VAL A 181 -1.93 6.96 1.02
N CYS A 182 -2.96 6.16 1.29
CA CYS A 182 -3.63 6.17 2.58
C CYS A 182 -2.98 5.13 3.48
N THR A 183 -2.45 5.55 4.59
CA THR A 183 -1.79 4.71 5.59
C THR A 183 -2.35 5.03 6.98
N ASN A 184 -2.37 4.04 7.87
CA ASN A 184 -2.79 4.20 9.26
C ASN A 184 -1.67 3.88 10.25
N GLU A 185 -0.57 3.29 9.81
CA GLU A 185 0.53 2.81 10.65
C GLU A 185 1.81 3.66 10.49
N GLY A 186 1.81 4.59 9.53
CA GLY A 186 2.99 5.37 9.18
C GLY A 186 4.12 4.56 8.50
N ASN A 187 3.86 3.29 8.16
CA ASN A 187 4.84 2.41 7.51
C ASN A 187 5.18 2.85 6.08
N ALA A 188 4.19 3.32 5.32
CA ALA A 188 4.43 3.88 4.00
C ALA A 188 5.26 5.17 4.09
N ASP A 189 4.93 6.07 5.03
CA ASP A 189 5.67 7.32 5.23
C ASP A 189 7.14 7.04 5.61
N LEU A 190 7.36 6.14 6.58
CA LEU A 190 8.70 5.76 6.98
C LEU A 190 9.45 5.05 5.84
N GLY A 191 8.77 4.14 5.14
CA GLY A 191 9.35 3.36 4.05
C GLY A 191 9.83 4.22 2.88
N THR A 192 9.12 5.31 2.57
CA THR A 192 9.48 6.22 1.47
C THR A 192 10.45 7.34 1.86
N SER A 193 10.80 7.45 3.16
CA SER A 193 11.63 8.55 3.66
C SER A 193 13.13 8.36 3.47
N PHE A 194 13.60 7.12 3.34
CA PHE A 194 15.03 6.81 3.26
C PHE A 194 15.53 6.37 1.88
N PRO A 195 14.79 5.54 1.13
CA PRO A 195 15.23 5.06 -0.18
C PRO A 195 15.30 6.18 -1.22
N ASP A 196 16.29 6.08 -2.11
CA ASP A 196 16.45 7.02 -3.23
C ASP A 196 15.49 6.74 -4.39
N LEU A 197 14.96 5.52 -4.46
CA LEU A 197 13.97 5.12 -5.47
C LEU A 197 12.64 4.76 -4.82
N HIS A 198 11.57 5.43 -5.24
CA HIS A 198 10.21 5.07 -4.88
C HIS A 198 9.42 4.60 -6.10
N ILE A 199 8.92 3.38 -6.07
CA ILE A 199 8.06 2.78 -7.09
C ILE A 199 6.63 2.75 -6.57
N ALA A 200 5.74 3.50 -7.20
CA ALA A 200 4.31 3.52 -6.87
C ALA A 200 3.52 2.72 -7.91
N ILE A 201 2.75 1.73 -7.47
CA ILE A 201 1.98 0.84 -8.35
C ILE A 201 0.50 1.16 -8.22
N MET A 202 -0.19 1.30 -9.37
CA MET A 202 -1.62 1.57 -9.38
C MET A 202 -2.35 0.88 -10.53
N GLY A 203 -3.62 0.54 -10.30
CA GLY A 203 -4.54 0.25 -11.39
C GLY A 203 -5.03 1.54 -12.04
N LEU A 204 -5.35 1.50 -13.32
CA LEU A 204 -5.81 2.66 -14.09
C LEU A 204 -7.04 3.33 -13.49
N GLU A 205 -7.87 2.55 -12.82
CA GLU A 205 -9.10 3.00 -12.15
C GLU A 205 -8.85 3.88 -10.92
N LYS A 206 -7.60 4.02 -10.46
CA LYS A 206 -7.26 4.90 -9.32
C LYS A 206 -7.18 6.37 -9.67
N VAL A 207 -7.18 6.70 -10.97
CA VAL A 207 -7.18 8.10 -11.41
C VAL A 207 -8.49 8.80 -11.01
N ILE A 208 -8.34 10.04 -10.58
CA ILE A 208 -9.43 10.98 -10.25
C ILE A 208 -9.08 12.35 -10.82
N PRO A 209 -10.09 13.21 -11.14
CA PRO A 209 -9.85 14.49 -11.78
C PRO A 209 -8.97 15.47 -11.00
N ASP A 210 -9.33 15.77 -9.76
CA ASP A 210 -8.82 16.91 -9.01
C ASP A 210 -8.77 16.68 -7.48
N TYR A 211 -8.21 17.63 -6.74
CA TYR A 211 -8.17 17.59 -5.27
C TYR A 211 -9.54 17.70 -4.59
N ARG A 212 -10.52 18.34 -5.22
CA ARG A 212 -11.89 18.39 -4.66
C ARG A 212 -12.52 17.01 -4.67
N THR A 213 -12.25 16.26 -5.72
CA THR A 213 -12.62 14.85 -5.84
C THR A 213 -11.92 14.01 -4.78
N LEU A 214 -10.62 14.22 -4.55
CA LEU A 214 -9.87 13.52 -3.50
C LEU A 214 -10.53 13.76 -2.12
N ALA A 215 -10.95 15.00 -1.82
CA ALA A 215 -11.60 15.32 -0.55
C ALA A 215 -12.91 14.54 -0.33
N VAL A 216 -13.68 14.25 -1.39
CA VAL A 216 -14.88 13.41 -1.30
C VAL A 216 -14.50 11.97 -0.91
N PHE A 217 -13.49 11.39 -1.58
CA PHE A 217 -13.08 10.01 -1.33
C PHE A 217 -12.43 9.82 0.04
N THR A 218 -11.59 10.74 0.49
CA THR A 218 -10.93 10.64 1.79
C THR A 218 -11.93 10.73 2.96
N ARG A 219 -13.01 11.51 2.83
CA ARG A 219 -14.10 11.55 3.82
C ARG A 219 -14.88 10.22 3.90
N LEU A 220 -14.96 9.48 2.80
CA LEU A 220 -15.66 8.19 2.76
C LEU A 220 -14.76 7.03 3.20
N LEU A 221 -13.47 7.08 2.85
CA LEU A 221 -12.56 5.94 2.93
C LEU A 221 -12.49 5.33 4.33
N ALA A 222 -12.18 6.14 5.35
CA ALA A 222 -12.01 5.64 6.72
C ALA A 222 -13.29 4.98 7.27
N ARG A 223 -14.45 5.60 7.00
CA ARG A 223 -15.75 5.10 7.45
C ARG A 223 -16.26 3.90 6.66
N SER A 224 -15.98 3.87 5.36
CA SER A 224 -16.38 2.74 4.51
C SER A 224 -15.56 1.49 4.77
N CYS A 225 -14.28 1.65 5.05
CA CYS A 225 -13.35 0.53 5.14
C CYS A 225 -13.29 -0.09 6.53
N LEU A 226 -13.09 0.72 7.58
CA LEU A 226 -12.83 0.25 8.93
C LEU A 226 -13.77 0.86 10.00
N LEU A 227 -14.75 1.66 9.61
CA LEU A 227 -15.64 2.40 10.51
C LEU A 227 -14.92 3.38 11.45
N TYR A 228 -13.71 3.80 11.09
CA TYR A 228 -12.98 4.84 11.83
C TYR A 228 -13.44 6.24 11.42
N THR A 229 -13.24 7.20 12.33
CA THR A 229 -13.34 8.62 11.99
C THR A 229 -12.01 9.11 11.41
N SER A 230 -12.04 10.11 10.53
CA SER A 230 -10.83 10.75 10.01
C SER A 230 -10.03 11.49 11.09
N ASP A 231 -10.63 11.69 12.26
CA ASP A 231 -10.06 12.42 13.40
C ASP A 231 -9.55 11.47 14.50
N ALA A 232 -9.54 10.15 14.25
CA ALA A 232 -9.05 9.14 15.20
C ALA A 232 -7.51 9.06 15.29
N ALA A 233 -6.81 10.08 14.82
CA ALA A 233 -5.35 10.20 14.87
C ALA A 233 -4.87 11.10 16.03
N ASP A 234 -5.75 11.45 16.98
CA ASP A 234 -5.38 12.16 18.23
C ASP A 234 -5.17 11.19 19.39
#